data_87de6bae81f0581f42a5eadcb9b3484b
#
_entry.id   87de6bae81f0581f42a5eadcb9b3484b
#
_cell.length_a   1.000
_cell.length_b   1.000
_cell.length_c   1.000
_cell.angle_alpha   90.00
_cell.angle_beta   90.00
_cell.angle_gamma   90.00
#
_symmetry.space_group_name_H-M   'P 1'
#
loop_
_entity.id
_entity.type
_entity.pdbx_description
1 polymer ?
#
loop_
_entity_poly.entity_id
_entity_poly.type
_entity_poly.pdbx_seq_one_letter_code
_entity_poly.pdbx_strand_id
1 'polypeptide(L)'
;MLCRTVMAVSAMLLLATPLQAKDCPVQEFGLEAREDAIRNAPTCRQALEIMQACAYGASGDTGLGAAVRERCEPDFLPKLSKAQKRAYDREQKRCDQKYARQSGTMYRSFTAFCQAQSAAAHAARFGATAKAR
;
A
#
# COMPACT_ATOMS: atom_id res chain seq x y z
N MET A 1 63.34 15.48 -15.84
CA MET A 1 62.11 14.92 -16.46
C MET A 1 61.04 14.88 -15.38
N LEU A 2 60.15 15.88 -15.37
CA LEU A 2 59.04 15.97 -14.39
C LEU A 2 57.83 15.27 -14.98
N CYS A 3 57.38 14.16 -14.36
CA CYS A 3 56.15 13.48 -14.68
C CYS A 3 55.02 14.11 -13.84
N ARG A 4 54.17 14.93 -14.51
CA ARG A 4 52.98 15.53 -13.91
C ARG A 4 51.82 14.53 -14.04
N THR A 5 51.49 13.83 -12.96
CA THR A 5 50.29 13.04 -12.83
C THR A 5 49.12 13.96 -12.51
N VAL A 6 48.24 14.13 -13.51
CA VAL A 6 46.95 14.84 -13.34
C VAL A 6 45.95 13.86 -12.73
N MET A 7 45.58 14.03 -11.47
CA MET A 7 44.46 13.35 -10.83
C MET A 7 43.13 14.01 -11.29
N ALA A 8 42.40 13.30 -12.11
CA ALA A 8 41.02 13.66 -12.44
C ALA A 8 40.09 13.25 -11.30
N VAL A 9 39.62 14.22 -10.53
CA VAL A 9 38.60 14.02 -9.49
C VAL A 9 37.25 14.04 -10.21
N SER A 10 36.66 12.85 -10.46
CA SER A 10 35.29 12.71 -10.94
C SER A 10 34.32 13.01 -9.81
N ALA A 11 33.73 14.20 -9.80
CA ALA A 11 32.62 14.55 -8.91
C ALA A 11 31.35 13.83 -9.34
N MET A 12 30.99 12.78 -8.60
CA MET A 12 29.73 12.06 -8.77
C MET A 12 28.62 12.86 -8.11
N LEU A 13 27.87 13.65 -8.91
CA LEU A 13 26.67 14.34 -8.44
C LEU A 13 25.58 13.28 -8.19
N LEU A 14 25.35 12.96 -6.91
CA LEU A 14 24.18 12.22 -6.45
C LEU A 14 22.96 13.13 -6.60
N LEU A 15 22.17 12.90 -7.64
CA LEU A 15 20.85 13.52 -7.81
C LEU A 15 19.91 12.92 -6.75
N ALA A 16 19.82 13.55 -5.59
CA ALA A 16 18.81 13.28 -4.59
C ALA A 16 17.47 13.75 -5.15
N THR A 17 16.66 12.84 -5.71
CA THR A 17 15.27 13.13 -6.03
C THR A 17 14.51 13.37 -4.73
N PRO A 18 13.84 14.52 -4.53
CA PRO A 18 13.03 14.74 -3.34
C PRO A 18 11.89 13.70 -3.33
N LEU A 19 11.81 12.93 -2.24
CA LEU A 19 10.65 12.09 -1.95
C LEU A 19 9.49 13.03 -1.60
N GLN A 20 8.67 13.39 -2.57
CA GLN A 20 7.46 14.16 -2.31
C GLN A 20 6.42 13.22 -1.70
N ALA A 21 6.03 13.47 -0.45
CA ALA A 21 4.82 12.90 0.12
C ALA A 21 3.63 13.36 -0.74
N LYS A 22 2.83 12.41 -1.23
CA LYS A 22 1.64 12.74 -2.01
C LYS A 22 0.60 13.34 -1.08
N ASP A 23 0.08 14.50 -1.41
CA ASP A 23 -1.07 15.08 -0.71
C ASP A 23 -2.30 14.20 -0.86
N CYS A 24 -3.12 14.12 0.19
CA CYS A 24 -4.38 13.39 0.13
C CYS A 24 -5.30 14.00 -0.94
N PRO A 25 -5.72 13.23 -1.96
CA PRO A 25 -6.55 13.77 -3.04
C PRO A 25 -8.00 14.05 -2.61
N VAL A 26 -8.41 13.61 -1.41
CA VAL A 26 -9.77 13.81 -0.87
C VAL A 26 -9.81 15.12 -0.12
N GLN A 27 -10.53 16.10 -0.70
CA GLN A 27 -10.64 17.45 -0.14
C GLN A 27 -11.67 17.56 1.00
N GLU A 28 -12.62 16.63 1.03
CA GLU A 28 -13.64 16.60 2.07
C GLU A 28 -13.05 16.12 3.40
N PHE A 29 -13.47 16.80 4.47
CA PHE A 29 -13.07 16.42 5.82
C PHE A 29 -13.85 15.21 6.30
N GLY A 30 -13.16 14.29 6.92
CA GLY A 30 -13.75 13.12 7.57
C GLY A 30 -13.24 11.79 7.04
N LEU A 31 -13.38 10.80 7.89
CA LEU A 31 -12.94 9.42 7.61
C LEU A 31 -13.81 8.80 6.52
N GLU A 32 -15.12 9.01 6.59
CA GLU A 32 -16.11 8.45 5.68
C GLU A 32 -15.84 8.85 4.22
N ALA A 33 -15.60 10.14 3.96
CA ALA A 33 -15.28 10.62 2.60
C ALA A 33 -14.02 9.96 2.02
N ARG A 34 -13.02 9.71 2.86
CA ARG A 34 -11.78 9.01 2.45
C ARG A 34 -12.03 7.53 2.19
N GLU A 35 -12.79 6.86 3.05
CA GLU A 35 -13.20 5.47 2.84
C GLU A 35 -14.00 5.30 1.55
N ASP A 36 -14.94 6.20 1.27
CA ASP A 36 -15.75 6.18 0.04
C ASP A 36 -14.90 6.43 -1.21
N ALA A 37 -13.96 7.37 -1.15
CA ALA A 37 -13.01 7.59 -2.25
C ALA A 37 -12.18 6.33 -2.54
N ILE A 38 -11.77 5.60 -1.50
CA ILE A 38 -11.03 4.34 -1.63
C ILE A 38 -11.92 3.24 -2.24
N ARG A 39 -13.15 3.05 -1.73
CA ARG A 39 -14.10 2.04 -2.26
C ARG A 39 -14.45 2.29 -3.72
N ASN A 40 -14.58 3.55 -4.11
CA ASN A 40 -14.94 3.97 -5.47
C ASN A 40 -13.73 4.16 -6.40
N ALA A 41 -12.50 3.86 -5.95
CA ALA A 41 -11.31 3.98 -6.78
C ALA A 41 -11.42 3.08 -8.03
N PRO A 42 -11.02 3.58 -9.22
CA PRO A 42 -11.11 2.82 -10.47
C PRO A 42 -10.36 1.49 -10.43
N THR A 43 -9.25 1.44 -9.71
CA THR A 43 -8.41 0.24 -9.58
C THR A 43 -8.02 0.00 -8.12
N CYS A 44 -7.75 -1.26 -7.78
CA CYS A 44 -7.20 -1.61 -6.47
C CYS A 44 -5.89 -0.85 -6.15
N ARG A 45 -5.01 -0.66 -7.15
CA ARG A 45 -3.78 0.13 -6.96
C ARG A 45 -4.08 1.56 -6.54
N GLN A 46 -5.03 2.22 -7.21
CA GLN A 46 -5.44 3.59 -6.85
C GLN A 46 -6.09 3.65 -5.46
N ALA A 47 -6.87 2.63 -5.09
CA ALA A 47 -7.41 2.52 -3.73
C ALA A 47 -6.30 2.53 -2.67
N LEU A 48 -5.24 1.73 -2.86
CA LEU A 48 -4.09 1.71 -1.96
C LEU A 48 -3.33 3.04 -1.97
N GLU A 49 -3.15 3.68 -3.13
CA GLU A 49 -2.49 4.99 -3.25
C GLU A 49 -3.26 6.09 -2.49
N ILE A 50 -4.60 6.10 -2.56
CA ILE A 50 -5.45 7.02 -1.78
C ILE A 50 -5.26 6.77 -0.29
N MET A 51 -5.32 5.50 0.17
CA MET A 51 -5.06 5.17 1.58
C MET A 51 -3.70 5.68 2.03
N GLN A 52 -2.65 5.45 1.24
CA GLN A 52 -1.29 5.88 1.58
C GLN A 52 -1.15 7.40 1.69
N ALA A 53 -1.84 8.14 0.82
CA ALA A 53 -1.81 9.60 0.83
C ALA A 53 -2.68 10.21 1.95
N CYS A 54 -3.76 9.51 2.38
CA CYS A 54 -4.77 10.04 3.29
C CYS A 54 -4.69 9.48 4.71
N ALA A 55 -3.79 8.55 5.00
CA ALA A 55 -3.65 7.91 6.30
C ALA A 55 -3.18 8.90 7.37
N TYR A 56 -3.62 8.66 8.60
CA TYR A 56 -3.31 9.49 9.75
C TYR A 56 -2.20 8.94 10.64
N GLY A 57 -1.77 7.69 10.43
CA GLY A 57 -0.89 6.98 11.36
C GLY A 57 -1.57 6.60 12.68
N ALA A 58 -2.88 6.45 12.67
CA ALA A 58 -3.72 6.25 13.87
C ALA A 58 -4.83 5.20 13.61
N SER A 59 -5.68 4.97 14.62
CA SER A 59 -6.74 3.96 14.55
C SER A 59 -7.78 4.19 13.44
N GLY A 60 -7.95 5.41 12.95
CA GLY A 60 -8.81 5.71 11.80
C GLY A 60 -8.39 4.98 10.53
N ASP A 61 -7.10 4.68 10.39
CA ASP A 61 -6.58 3.94 9.23
C ASP A 61 -7.10 2.50 9.13
N THR A 62 -7.71 1.97 10.21
CA THR A 62 -8.39 0.67 10.19
C THR A 62 -9.54 0.65 9.20
N GLY A 63 -10.34 1.72 9.15
CA GLY A 63 -11.41 1.89 8.18
C GLY A 63 -10.88 2.06 6.76
N LEU A 64 -9.83 2.85 6.57
CA LEU A 64 -9.19 3.03 5.27
C LEU A 64 -8.64 1.69 4.73
N GLY A 65 -7.97 0.90 5.58
CA GLY A 65 -7.45 -0.42 5.19
C GLY A 65 -8.57 -1.42 4.85
N ALA A 66 -9.68 -1.38 5.60
CA ALA A 66 -10.87 -2.17 5.27
C ALA A 66 -11.44 -1.78 3.89
N ALA A 67 -11.57 -0.48 3.61
CA ALA A 67 -12.05 0.03 2.33
C ALA A 67 -11.14 -0.42 1.15
N VAL A 68 -9.82 -0.44 1.34
CA VAL A 68 -8.90 -0.99 0.31
C VAL A 68 -9.18 -2.47 0.06
N ARG A 69 -9.35 -3.29 1.11
CA ARG A 69 -9.67 -4.72 0.94
C ARG A 69 -11.02 -4.91 0.24
N GLU A 70 -12.05 -4.19 0.65
CA GLU A 70 -13.38 -4.21 0.02
C GLU A 70 -13.30 -3.88 -1.48
N ARG A 71 -12.45 -2.93 -1.85
CA ARG A 71 -12.25 -2.58 -3.27
C ARG A 71 -11.43 -3.63 -4.03
N CYS A 72 -10.43 -4.23 -3.40
CA CYS A 72 -9.46 -5.11 -4.07
C CYS A 72 -9.91 -6.58 -4.13
N GLU A 73 -10.53 -7.10 -3.08
CA GLU A 73 -10.88 -8.53 -2.95
C GLU A 73 -11.77 -9.05 -4.08
N PRO A 74 -12.77 -8.31 -4.59
CA PRO A 74 -13.57 -8.76 -5.73
C PRO A 74 -12.76 -9.00 -7.01
N ASP A 75 -11.62 -8.33 -7.17
CA ASP A 75 -10.79 -8.46 -8.37
C ASP A 75 -10.07 -9.82 -8.45
N PHE A 76 -9.82 -10.47 -7.31
CA PHE A 76 -9.01 -11.69 -7.25
C PHE A 76 -9.64 -12.87 -6.49
N LEU A 77 -10.39 -12.67 -5.40
CA LEU A 77 -10.93 -13.77 -4.58
C LEU A 77 -11.72 -14.83 -5.39
N PRO A 78 -12.57 -14.45 -6.37
CA PRO A 78 -13.30 -15.44 -7.15
C PRO A 78 -12.40 -16.33 -8.02
N LYS A 79 -11.19 -15.86 -8.32
CA LYS A 79 -10.22 -16.56 -9.21
C LYS A 79 -9.28 -17.49 -8.44
N LEU A 80 -9.24 -17.37 -7.11
CA LEU A 80 -8.35 -18.18 -6.28
C LEU A 80 -8.90 -19.59 -6.05
N SER A 81 -8.00 -20.57 -6.10
CA SER A 81 -8.29 -21.92 -5.59
C SER A 81 -8.50 -21.91 -4.08
N LYS A 82 -9.10 -22.98 -3.53
CA LYS A 82 -9.29 -23.12 -2.08
C LYS A 82 -7.96 -23.00 -1.30
N ALA A 83 -6.88 -23.54 -1.85
CA ALA A 83 -5.56 -23.46 -1.21
C ALA A 83 -5.03 -22.02 -1.20
N GLN A 84 -5.20 -21.28 -2.30
CA GLN A 84 -4.80 -19.88 -2.42
C GLN A 84 -5.63 -18.97 -1.50
N LYS A 85 -6.95 -19.19 -1.38
CA LYS A 85 -7.79 -18.47 -0.41
C LYS A 85 -7.29 -18.66 1.01
N ARG A 86 -7.02 -19.91 1.41
CA ARG A 86 -6.43 -20.17 2.73
C ARG A 86 -5.06 -19.52 2.93
N ALA A 87 -4.26 -19.40 1.87
CA ALA A 87 -2.97 -18.69 1.94
C ALA A 87 -3.18 -17.19 2.19
N TYR A 88 -4.11 -16.57 1.46
CA TYR A 88 -4.49 -15.17 1.66
C TYR A 88 -5.02 -14.92 3.09
N ASP A 89 -5.93 -15.77 3.58
CA ASP A 89 -6.46 -15.66 4.95
C ASP A 89 -5.34 -15.75 6.01
N ARG A 90 -4.34 -16.62 5.79
CA ARG A 90 -3.18 -16.70 6.70
C ARG A 90 -2.32 -15.44 6.64
N GLU A 91 -2.20 -14.79 5.49
CA GLU A 91 -1.47 -13.52 5.38
C GLU A 91 -2.18 -12.40 6.12
N GLN A 92 -3.52 -12.30 5.98
CA GLN A 92 -4.32 -11.34 6.74
C GLN A 92 -4.14 -11.54 8.25
N LYS A 93 -4.23 -12.78 8.73
CA LYS A 93 -4.02 -13.12 10.14
C LYS A 93 -2.59 -12.83 10.62
N ARG A 94 -1.58 -12.99 9.76
CA ARG A 94 -0.19 -12.63 10.12
C ARG A 94 -0.03 -11.13 10.33
N CYS A 95 -0.76 -10.30 9.58
CA CYS A 95 -0.79 -8.85 9.83
C CYS A 95 -1.32 -8.53 11.22
N ASP A 96 -2.41 -9.19 11.66
CA ASP A 96 -2.96 -9.04 13.01
C ASP A 96 -1.96 -9.49 14.07
N GLN A 97 -1.37 -10.67 13.89
CA GLN A 97 -0.42 -11.27 14.85
C GLN A 97 0.86 -10.47 14.99
N LYS A 98 1.33 -9.83 13.92
CA LYS A 98 2.59 -9.07 13.90
C LYS A 98 2.62 -7.96 14.95
N TYR A 99 1.47 -7.33 15.19
CA TYR A 99 1.35 -6.21 16.11
C TYR A 99 0.44 -6.50 17.32
N ALA A 100 -0.02 -7.75 17.49
CA ALA A 100 -1.00 -8.13 18.52
C ALA A 100 -0.54 -7.81 19.95
N ARG A 101 0.77 -7.80 20.21
CA ARG A 101 1.34 -7.52 21.53
C ARG A 101 1.72 -6.05 21.72
N GLN A 102 1.50 -5.23 20.71
CA GLN A 102 1.81 -3.81 20.75
C GLN A 102 0.57 -3.01 21.15
N SER A 103 0.76 -1.97 21.94
CA SER A 103 -0.31 -1.06 22.36
C SER A 103 -0.19 0.28 21.64
N GLY A 104 -1.34 0.89 21.35
CA GLY A 104 -1.40 2.20 20.72
C GLY A 104 -2.01 2.21 19.32
N THR A 105 -2.50 3.38 18.93
CA THR A 105 -3.26 3.58 17.69
C THR A 105 -2.41 3.43 16.43
N MET A 106 -1.11 3.73 16.52
CA MET A 106 -0.15 3.57 15.45
C MET A 106 -0.01 2.10 15.00
N TYR A 107 -0.03 1.15 15.93
CA TYR A 107 0.06 -0.27 15.58
C TYR A 107 -1.21 -0.79 14.87
N ARG A 108 -2.36 -0.19 15.14
CA ARG A 108 -3.60 -0.45 14.38
C ARG A 108 -3.46 0.04 12.94
N SER A 109 -2.87 1.23 12.74
CA SER A 109 -2.52 1.72 11.41
C SER A 109 -1.58 0.75 10.69
N PHE A 110 -0.51 0.29 11.32
CA PHE A 110 0.43 -0.67 10.72
C PHE A 110 -0.24 -2.00 10.33
N THR A 111 -1.16 -2.50 11.15
CA THR A 111 -1.96 -3.68 10.82
C THR A 111 -2.82 -3.43 9.58
N ALA A 112 -3.52 -2.30 9.54
CA ALA A 112 -4.36 -1.91 8.40
C ALA A 112 -3.56 -1.80 7.10
N PHE A 113 -2.39 -1.16 7.13
CA PHE A 113 -1.47 -1.08 5.99
C PHE A 113 -0.99 -2.46 5.53
N CYS A 114 -0.59 -3.32 6.46
CA CYS A 114 -0.15 -4.68 6.15
C CYS A 114 -1.26 -5.45 5.40
N GLN A 115 -2.49 -5.39 5.89
CA GLN A 115 -3.63 -6.07 5.29
C GLN A 115 -4.01 -5.49 3.92
N ALA A 116 -4.04 -4.17 3.79
CA ALA A 116 -4.33 -3.47 2.53
C ALA A 116 -3.28 -3.77 1.45
N GLN A 117 -2.01 -3.74 1.81
CA GLN A 117 -0.90 -4.07 0.91
C GLN A 117 -0.95 -5.53 0.44
N SER A 118 -1.28 -6.46 1.33
CA SER A 118 -1.48 -7.88 0.97
C SER A 118 -2.62 -8.03 -0.03
N ALA A 119 -3.76 -7.37 0.18
CA ALA A 119 -4.88 -7.40 -0.76
C ALA A 119 -4.50 -6.82 -2.13
N ALA A 120 -3.81 -5.69 -2.15
CA ALA A 120 -3.34 -5.06 -3.38
C ALA A 120 -2.32 -5.93 -4.14
N ALA A 121 -1.41 -6.60 -3.44
CA ALA A 121 -0.46 -7.53 -4.05
C ALA A 121 -1.16 -8.74 -4.68
N HIS A 122 -2.20 -9.28 -4.04
CA HIS A 122 -3.01 -10.36 -4.59
C HIS A 122 -3.82 -9.89 -5.82
N ALA A 123 -4.40 -8.70 -5.78
CA ALA A 123 -5.11 -8.12 -6.92
C ALA A 123 -4.15 -7.90 -8.12
N ALA A 124 -2.93 -7.42 -7.88
CA ALA A 124 -1.92 -7.28 -8.92
C ALA A 124 -1.52 -8.61 -9.54
N ARG A 125 -1.40 -9.66 -8.72
CA ARG A 125 -0.97 -11.00 -9.17
C ARG A 125 -2.07 -11.78 -9.88
N PHE A 126 -3.29 -11.74 -9.37
CA PHE A 126 -4.40 -12.61 -9.79
C PHE A 126 -5.54 -11.85 -10.47
N GLY A 127 -5.61 -10.52 -10.28
CA GLY A 127 -6.65 -9.67 -10.84
C GLY A 127 -6.47 -9.38 -12.34
N ALA A 128 -5.23 -9.23 -12.78
CA ALA A 128 -4.88 -8.77 -14.14
C ALA A 128 -5.15 -9.78 -15.28
N THR A 129 -5.46 -11.03 -14.98
CA THR A 129 -5.64 -12.09 -16.01
C THR A 129 -6.91 -11.96 -16.85
N ALA A 130 -7.79 -10.99 -16.55
CA ALA A 130 -9.05 -10.78 -17.27
C ALA A 130 -8.95 -9.80 -18.47
N LYS A 131 -7.81 -9.12 -18.70
CA LYS A 131 -7.68 -8.06 -19.71
C LYS A 131 -6.76 -8.43 -20.91
N ALA A 132 -6.38 -9.70 -21.02
CA ALA A 132 -5.57 -10.21 -22.12
C ALA A 132 -6.37 -11.21 -22.99
N ARG A 133 -7.59 -10.80 -23.42
CA ARG A 133 -8.31 -11.44 -24.53
C ARG A 133 -9.01 -10.40 -25.39
#